data_ff351f133943b3f283088ca27970ea85
#
_entry.id   ff351f133943b3f283088ca27970ea85
#
_cell.length_a   1.000
_cell.length_b   1.000
_cell.length_c   1.000
_cell.angle_alpha   90.00
_cell.angle_beta   90.00
_cell.angle_gamma   90.00
#
_symmetry.space_group_name_H-M   'P 1'
#
loop_
_entity.id
_entity.type
_entity.pdbx_description
1 polymer ?
#
loop_
_entity_poly.entity_id
_entity_poly.type
_entity_poly.pdbx_seq_one_letter_code
_entity_poly.pdbx_strand_id
1 'polypeptide(L)'
;LLADATYCLYRHDEAKFFENMDKYFEGKGDKTDVEDYAQALEDLFTAYNGQLSKAAYAKSIVWITGALEKSMDAELHTRFLIMLGQCFQNTDNAEKAKQCFNQAYVMSAGITDKAEMMHIQRVIKQNLDNL
;
A
#
# COMPACT_ATOMS: atom_id res chain seq x y z
N LEU A 1 4.26 19.55 -0.28
CA LEU A 1 4.12 18.53 -1.34
C LEU A 1 3.13 17.44 -0.97
N LEU A 2 3.21 16.91 0.25
CA LEU A 2 2.26 15.88 0.69
C LEU A 2 0.83 16.44 0.77
N ALA A 3 0.66 17.66 1.25
CA ALA A 3 -0.64 18.33 1.29
C ALA A 3 -1.20 18.54 -0.14
N ASP A 4 -0.34 18.89 -1.10
CA ASP A 4 -0.75 19.04 -2.49
C ASP A 4 -1.18 17.71 -3.10
N ALA A 5 -0.49 16.62 -2.77
CA ALA A 5 -0.87 15.28 -3.22
C ALA A 5 -2.26 14.89 -2.69
N THR A 6 -2.52 15.15 -1.41
CA THR A 6 -3.82 14.87 -0.79
C THR A 6 -4.94 15.70 -1.45
N TYR A 7 -4.67 16.96 -1.75
CA TYR A 7 -5.62 17.82 -2.47
C TYR A 7 -5.96 17.24 -3.84
N CYS A 8 -4.96 16.73 -4.57
CA CYS A 8 -5.17 16.11 -5.88
C CYS A 8 -6.05 14.86 -5.80
N LEU A 9 -5.97 14.10 -4.72
CA LEU A 9 -6.86 12.95 -4.50
C LEU A 9 -8.32 13.39 -4.39
N TYR A 10 -8.60 14.45 -3.65
CA TYR A 10 -9.96 14.98 -3.53
C TYR A 10 -10.51 15.47 -4.87
N ARG A 11 -9.64 15.90 -5.75
CA ARG A 11 -10.00 16.36 -7.09
C ARG A 11 -9.99 15.24 -8.11
N HIS A 12 -9.67 14.00 -7.70
CA HIS A 12 -9.54 12.84 -8.57
C HIS A 12 -8.52 13.04 -9.70
N ASP A 13 -7.49 13.86 -9.46
CA ASP A 13 -6.39 14.05 -10.39
C ASP A 13 -5.23 13.12 -10.05
N GLU A 14 -5.35 11.90 -10.54
CA GLU A 14 -4.42 10.80 -10.25
C GLU A 14 -2.98 11.13 -10.71
N ALA A 15 -2.82 11.62 -11.93
CA ALA A 15 -1.50 11.91 -12.50
C ALA A 15 -0.75 12.96 -11.67
N LYS A 16 -1.46 14.01 -11.27
CA LYS A 16 -0.88 15.09 -10.46
C LYS A 16 -0.57 14.63 -9.04
N PHE A 17 -1.41 13.75 -8.48
CA PHE A 17 -1.13 13.13 -7.19
C PHE A 17 0.21 12.38 -7.22
N PHE A 18 0.41 11.54 -8.23
CA PHE A 18 1.66 10.79 -8.37
C PHE A 18 2.87 11.71 -8.57
N GLU A 19 2.74 12.76 -9.36
CA GLU A 19 3.80 13.75 -9.54
C GLU A 19 4.19 14.38 -8.21
N ASN A 20 3.22 14.81 -7.42
CA ASN A 20 3.48 15.44 -6.12
C ASN A 20 4.07 14.45 -5.12
N MET A 21 3.62 13.19 -5.14
CA MET A 21 4.18 12.15 -4.27
C MET A 21 5.63 11.83 -4.64
N ASP A 22 5.95 11.75 -5.92
CA ASP A 22 7.33 11.55 -6.37
C ASP A 22 8.23 12.67 -5.88
N LYS A 23 7.80 13.92 -6.01
CA LYS A 23 8.53 15.08 -5.52
C LYS A 23 8.74 15.05 -4.00
N TYR A 24 7.70 14.65 -3.27
CA TYR A 24 7.75 14.56 -1.81
C TYR A 24 8.79 13.53 -1.37
N PHE A 25 8.73 12.32 -1.90
CA PHE A 25 9.65 11.26 -1.52
C PHE A 25 11.08 11.52 -2.03
N GLU A 26 11.23 12.08 -3.21
CA GLU A 26 12.52 12.49 -3.75
C GLU A 26 13.18 13.56 -2.88
N GLY A 27 12.40 14.54 -2.41
CA GLY A 27 12.91 15.59 -1.52
C GLY A 27 13.33 15.08 -0.14
N LYS A 28 12.75 14.01 0.34
CA LYS A 28 13.12 13.38 1.62
C LYS A 28 14.29 12.39 1.47
N GLY A 29 14.48 11.82 0.29
CA GLY A 29 15.55 10.86 0.02
C GLY A 29 15.51 9.69 1.01
N ASP A 30 16.68 9.32 1.57
CA ASP A 30 16.81 8.20 2.51
C ASP A 30 16.14 8.47 3.87
N LYS A 31 15.71 9.69 4.12
CA LYS A 31 15.03 10.09 5.36
C LYS A 31 13.52 9.94 5.27
N THR A 32 13.00 9.42 4.16
CA THR A 32 11.56 9.22 3.98
C THR A 32 11.05 8.24 5.04
N ASP A 33 10.07 8.70 5.82
CA ASP A 33 9.41 7.89 6.82
C ASP A 33 8.50 6.86 6.13
N VAL A 34 8.66 5.58 6.48
CA VAL A 34 7.82 4.52 5.92
C VAL A 34 6.34 4.70 6.26
N GLU A 35 6.03 5.33 7.40
CA GLU A 35 4.64 5.65 7.73
C GLU A 35 4.05 6.68 6.77
N ASP A 36 4.85 7.61 6.26
CA ASP A 36 4.40 8.57 5.25
C ASP A 36 4.01 7.85 3.96
N TYR A 37 4.79 6.84 3.56
CA TYR A 37 4.43 5.98 2.42
C TYR A 37 3.10 5.26 2.67
N ALA A 38 2.96 4.65 3.83
CA ALA A 38 1.76 3.89 4.19
C ALA A 38 0.53 4.79 4.17
N GLN A 39 0.63 5.96 4.80
CA GLN A 39 -0.49 6.90 4.89
C GLN A 39 -0.89 7.41 3.50
N ALA A 40 0.08 7.77 2.68
CA ALA A 40 -0.18 8.26 1.33
C ALA A 40 -0.88 7.21 0.46
N LEU A 41 -0.42 5.96 0.54
CA LEU A 41 -1.01 4.87 -0.24
C LEU A 41 -2.40 4.48 0.27
N GLU A 42 -2.60 4.49 1.59
CA GLU A 42 -3.92 4.23 2.17
C GLU A 42 -4.93 5.32 1.75
N ASP A 43 -4.50 6.58 1.74
CA ASP A 43 -5.33 7.68 1.28
C ASP A 43 -5.70 7.53 -0.20
N LEU A 44 -4.73 7.13 -1.01
CA LEU A 44 -4.95 6.88 -2.44
C LEU A 44 -5.98 5.77 -2.65
N PHE A 45 -5.81 4.63 -2.00
CA PHE A 45 -6.70 3.49 -2.15
C PHE A 45 -8.10 3.78 -1.61
N THR A 46 -8.20 4.54 -0.53
CA THR A 46 -9.49 4.95 0.04
C THR A 46 -10.22 5.90 -0.90
N ALA A 47 -9.53 6.89 -1.46
CA ALA A 47 -10.14 7.89 -2.34
C ALA A 47 -10.71 7.27 -3.61
N TYR A 48 -10.02 6.29 -4.18
CA TYR A 48 -10.43 5.67 -5.45
C TYR A 48 -11.16 4.34 -5.27
N ASN A 49 -11.20 3.80 -4.04
CA ASN A 49 -11.94 2.58 -3.70
C ASN A 49 -11.69 1.42 -4.67
N GLY A 50 -10.42 1.15 -4.97
CA GLY A 50 -10.02 0.05 -5.86
C GLY A 50 -10.23 0.32 -7.36
N GLN A 51 -10.58 1.53 -7.75
CA GLN A 51 -10.86 1.89 -9.15
C GLN A 51 -9.76 2.72 -9.78
N LEU A 52 -8.52 2.51 -9.34
CA LEU A 52 -7.37 3.18 -9.92
C LEU A 52 -7.03 2.60 -11.29
N SER A 53 -6.36 3.38 -12.13
CA SER A 53 -5.84 2.90 -13.41
C SER A 53 -4.74 1.86 -13.18
N LYS A 54 -4.47 1.03 -14.19
CA LYS A 54 -3.37 0.06 -14.13
C LYS A 54 -2.02 0.76 -13.94
N ALA A 55 -1.84 1.95 -14.54
CA ALA A 55 -0.63 2.75 -14.35
C ALA A 55 -0.46 3.19 -12.91
N ALA A 56 -1.55 3.57 -12.23
CA ALA A 56 -1.53 3.95 -10.82
C ALA A 56 -1.14 2.77 -9.93
N TYR A 57 -1.69 1.60 -10.17
CA TYR A 57 -1.31 0.41 -9.42
C TYR A 57 0.14 0.02 -9.68
N ALA A 58 0.62 0.12 -10.91
CA ALA A 58 2.01 -0.15 -11.24
C ALA A 58 2.97 0.79 -10.49
N LYS A 59 2.64 2.07 -10.42
CA LYS A 59 3.43 3.04 -9.67
C LYS A 59 3.42 2.76 -8.17
N SER A 60 2.26 2.38 -7.63
CA SER A 60 2.13 2.00 -6.23
C SER A 60 2.98 0.76 -5.90
N ILE A 61 3.06 -0.20 -6.81
CA ILE A 61 3.94 -1.37 -6.64
C ILE A 61 5.40 -0.94 -6.45
N VAL A 62 5.88 0.00 -7.25
CA VAL A 62 7.25 0.54 -7.14
C VAL A 62 7.47 1.17 -5.76
N TRP A 63 6.54 2.01 -5.32
CA TRP A 63 6.64 2.67 -4.01
C TRP A 63 6.63 1.66 -2.86
N ILE A 64 5.70 0.72 -2.90
CA ILE A 64 5.57 -0.31 -1.84
C ILE A 64 6.81 -1.19 -1.79
N THR A 65 7.31 -1.62 -2.95
CA THR A 65 8.52 -2.43 -3.01
C THR A 65 9.70 -1.69 -2.40
N GLY A 66 9.84 -0.39 -2.70
CA GLY A 66 10.88 0.44 -2.09
C GLY A 66 10.73 0.57 -0.58
N ALA A 67 9.50 0.70 -0.10
CA ALA A 67 9.23 0.79 1.34
C ALA A 67 9.55 -0.51 2.08
N LEU A 68 9.27 -1.66 1.46
CA LEU A 68 9.52 -2.97 2.07
C LEU A 68 11.01 -3.28 2.25
N GLU A 69 11.89 -2.55 1.58
CA GLU A 69 13.34 -2.67 1.78
C GLU A 69 13.80 -2.01 3.08
N LYS A 70 12.95 -1.20 3.71
CA LYS A 70 13.26 -0.49 4.95
C LYS A 70 12.86 -1.33 6.15
N SER A 71 13.56 -1.13 7.27
CA SER A 71 13.21 -1.77 8.53
C SER A 71 11.91 -1.18 9.08
N MET A 72 10.97 -2.04 9.48
CA MET A 72 9.67 -1.63 10.02
C MET A 72 9.10 -2.72 10.93
N ASP A 73 8.10 -2.36 11.74
CA ASP A 73 7.43 -3.35 12.58
C ASP A 73 6.52 -4.28 11.78
N ALA A 74 6.06 -5.34 12.42
CA ALA A 74 5.25 -6.37 11.76
C ALA A 74 3.92 -5.83 11.26
N GLU A 75 3.28 -4.91 11.99
CA GLU A 75 2.01 -4.32 11.59
C GLU A 75 2.16 -3.54 10.29
N LEU A 76 3.15 -2.65 10.24
CA LEU A 76 3.39 -1.82 9.06
C LEU A 76 3.80 -2.66 7.85
N HIS A 77 4.68 -3.65 8.06
CA HIS A 77 5.09 -4.58 7.02
C HIS A 77 3.89 -5.35 6.44
N THR A 78 3.02 -5.84 7.31
CA THR A 78 1.80 -6.55 6.90
C THR A 78 0.88 -5.65 6.09
N ARG A 79 0.69 -4.40 6.50
CA ARG A 79 -0.13 -3.43 5.77
C ARG A 79 0.41 -3.19 4.36
N PHE A 80 1.71 -3.03 4.20
CA PHE A 80 2.32 -2.88 2.88
C PHE A 80 2.14 -4.12 2.01
N LEU A 81 2.29 -5.31 2.58
CA LEU A 81 2.09 -6.55 1.83
C LEU A 81 0.63 -6.70 1.35
N ILE A 82 -0.34 -6.31 2.16
CA ILE A 82 -1.75 -6.32 1.75
C ILE A 82 -1.97 -5.35 0.58
N MET A 83 -1.45 -4.14 0.68
CA MET A 83 -1.56 -3.16 -0.40
C MET A 83 -0.89 -3.64 -1.68
N LEU A 84 0.28 -4.26 -1.57
CA LEU A 84 1.00 -4.83 -2.72
C LEU A 84 0.17 -5.93 -3.37
N GLY A 85 -0.43 -6.82 -2.58
CA GLY A 85 -1.32 -7.86 -3.09
C GLY A 85 -2.50 -7.28 -3.85
N GLN A 86 -3.11 -6.23 -3.32
CA GLN A 86 -4.21 -5.54 -3.98
C GLN A 86 -3.79 -4.91 -5.32
N CYS A 87 -2.58 -4.36 -5.37
CA CYS A 87 -2.03 -3.83 -6.62
C CYS A 87 -1.86 -4.93 -7.67
N PHE A 88 -1.33 -6.08 -7.30
CA PHE A 88 -1.19 -7.20 -8.22
C PHE A 88 -2.55 -7.75 -8.67
N GLN A 89 -3.51 -7.83 -7.75
CA GLN A 89 -4.88 -8.26 -8.08
C GLN A 89 -5.49 -7.35 -9.14
N ASN A 90 -5.31 -6.06 -9.03
CA ASN A 90 -5.87 -5.07 -9.94
C ASN A 90 -5.06 -4.89 -11.23
N THR A 91 -3.92 -5.55 -11.34
CA THR A 91 -3.10 -5.59 -12.57
C THR A 91 -3.12 -6.98 -13.21
N ASP A 92 -4.15 -7.77 -12.93
CA ASP A 92 -4.37 -9.10 -13.51
C ASP A 92 -3.24 -10.10 -13.18
N ASN A 93 -2.62 -9.97 -12.00
CA ASN A 93 -1.57 -10.87 -11.54
C ASN A 93 -1.99 -11.56 -10.25
N ALA A 94 -2.99 -12.44 -10.36
CA ALA A 94 -3.59 -13.13 -9.21
C ALA A 94 -2.58 -14.00 -8.47
N GLU A 95 -1.63 -14.60 -9.16
CA GLU A 95 -0.62 -15.47 -8.54
C GLU A 95 0.30 -14.69 -7.60
N LYS A 96 0.83 -13.54 -8.05
CA LYS A 96 1.63 -12.67 -7.20
C LYS A 96 0.81 -12.05 -6.06
N ALA A 97 -0.44 -11.71 -6.34
CA ALA A 97 -1.37 -11.24 -5.30
C ALA A 97 -1.52 -12.26 -4.19
N LYS A 98 -1.75 -13.52 -4.55
CA LYS A 98 -1.85 -14.62 -3.60
C LYS A 98 -0.59 -14.77 -2.76
N GLN A 99 0.59 -14.71 -3.37
CA GLN A 99 1.86 -14.77 -2.67
C GLN A 99 1.99 -13.64 -1.64
N CYS A 100 1.63 -12.42 -2.02
CA CYS A 100 1.68 -11.27 -1.11
C CYS A 100 0.73 -11.43 0.06
N PHE A 101 -0.49 -11.88 -0.18
CA PHE A 101 -1.47 -12.09 0.90
C PHE A 101 -1.04 -13.22 1.85
N ASN A 102 -0.46 -14.30 1.33
CA ASN A 102 0.07 -15.37 2.16
C ASN A 102 1.25 -14.90 3.02
N GLN A 103 2.16 -14.11 2.44
CA GLN A 103 3.26 -13.50 3.20
C GLN A 103 2.74 -12.54 4.26
N ALA A 104 1.72 -11.75 3.94
CA ALA A 104 1.10 -10.85 4.89
C ALA A 104 0.51 -11.62 6.08
N TYR A 105 -0.13 -12.75 5.82
CA TYR A 105 -0.69 -13.58 6.89
C TYR A 105 0.41 -14.09 7.84
N VAL A 106 1.52 -14.58 7.29
CA VAL A 106 2.66 -15.04 8.09
C VAL A 106 3.25 -13.87 8.90
N MET A 107 3.43 -12.71 8.29
CA MET A 107 3.97 -11.54 8.95
C MET A 107 3.05 -11.03 10.06
N SER A 108 1.74 -11.16 9.90
CA SER A 108 0.76 -10.70 10.88
C SER A 108 0.90 -11.39 12.23
N ALA A 109 1.48 -12.58 12.27
CA ALA A 109 1.73 -13.30 13.53
C ALA A 109 2.67 -12.54 14.47
N GLY A 110 3.47 -11.58 13.94
CA GLY A 110 4.35 -10.72 14.73
C GLY A 110 3.67 -9.49 15.31
N ILE A 111 2.38 -9.26 15.02
CA ILE A 111 1.65 -8.11 15.55
C ILE A 111 1.33 -8.36 17.02
N THR A 112 1.73 -7.42 17.89
CA THR A 112 1.60 -7.59 19.34
C THR A 112 0.18 -7.43 19.86
N ASP A 113 -0.61 -6.53 19.25
CA ASP A 113 -2.02 -6.33 19.61
C ASP A 113 -2.85 -7.45 18.99
N LYS A 114 -3.41 -8.31 19.84
CA LYS A 114 -4.16 -9.49 19.40
C LYS A 114 -5.42 -9.14 18.62
N ALA A 115 -6.13 -8.10 19.04
CA ALA A 115 -7.35 -7.65 18.35
C ALA A 115 -7.02 -7.11 16.95
N GLU A 116 -5.97 -6.33 16.84
CA GLU A 116 -5.48 -5.80 15.56
C GLU A 116 -5.00 -6.93 14.64
N MET A 117 -4.24 -7.88 15.19
CA MET A 117 -3.80 -9.05 14.44
C MET A 117 -4.97 -9.82 13.85
N MET A 118 -5.99 -10.10 14.65
CA MET A 118 -7.18 -10.84 14.21
C MET A 118 -7.94 -10.08 13.13
N HIS A 119 -8.06 -8.77 13.29
CA HIS A 119 -8.71 -7.90 12.29
C HIS A 119 -7.97 -7.94 10.95
N ILE A 120 -6.66 -7.77 10.98
CA ILE A 120 -5.81 -7.78 9.78
C ILE A 120 -5.86 -9.16 9.10
N GLN A 121 -5.80 -10.24 9.88
CA GLN A 121 -5.89 -11.60 9.33
C GLN A 121 -7.23 -11.85 8.65
N ARG A 122 -8.31 -11.30 9.18
CA ARG A 122 -9.62 -11.38 8.55
C ARG A 122 -9.64 -10.66 7.20
N VAL A 123 -9.04 -9.46 7.14
CA VAL A 123 -8.92 -8.70 5.89
C VAL A 123 -8.13 -9.49 4.85
N ILE A 124 -7.03 -10.11 5.25
CA ILE A 124 -6.20 -10.92 4.36
C ILE A 124 -7.01 -12.08 3.77
N LYS A 125 -7.75 -12.80 4.62
CA LYS A 125 -8.58 -13.91 4.17
C LYS A 125 -9.65 -13.48 3.18
N GLN A 126 -10.28 -12.33 3.41
CA GLN A 126 -11.26 -11.77 2.49
C GLN A 126 -10.64 -11.48 1.12
N ASN A 127 -9.44 -10.92 1.10
CA ASN A 127 -8.73 -10.67 -0.15
C ASN A 127 -8.37 -11.96 -0.88
N LEU A 128 -7.93 -12.98 -0.16
CA LEU A 128 -7.64 -14.29 -0.74
C LEU A 128 -8.90 -14.94 -1.33
N ASP A 129 -10.02 -14.83 -0.65
CA ASP A 129 -11.29 -15.39 -1.12
C ASP A 129 -11.80 -14.71 -2.40
N ASN A 130 -11.39 -13.48 -2.63
CA ASN A 130 -11.80 -12.70 -3.80
C ASN A 130 -10.89 -12.90 -5.03
N LEU A 131 -9.86 -13.71 -4.92
CA LEU A 131 -8.94 -13.98 -6.05
C LEU A 131 -9.50 -14.99 -7.08
#